data_471de75749717adfd396e9f54301b29e
#
_entry.id   471de75749717adfd396e9f54301b29e
#
_cell.length_a   1.000
_cell.length_b   1.000
_cell.length_c   1.000
_cell.angle_alpha   90.00
_cell.angle_beta   90.00
_cell.angle_gamma   90.00
#
_symmetry.space_group_name_H-M   'P 1'
#
loop_
_entity.id
_entity.type
_entity.pdbx_description
1 polymer ?
#
loop_
_entity_poly.entity_id
_entity_poly.type
_entity_poly.pdbx_seq_one_letter_code
_entity_poly.pdbx_strand_id
1 'polypeptide(L)'
;MRATLRPALSIAAVAAAAFGAVGAHAADYPAPLEGDVVLKDFAFRSGERLPELRIHYRTVGTPRRDAAGAVTNAVLVLHGTTGSGAQFVRPEFAGELFAPGQPLDAARYYVILPDGIGHGRSSKPSDGLRARFPRY
;
A
#
# COMPACT_ATOMS: atom_id res chain seq x y z
N MET A 1 56.70 48.38 -39.17
CA MET A 1 56.49 47.19 -38.29
C MET A 1 55.04 47.17 -37.82
N ARG A 2 54.26 46.29 -38.35
CA ARG A 2 52.83 46.11 -37.93
C ARG A 2 52.73 44.75 -37.27
N ALA A 3 52.40 44.72 -35.96
CA ALA A 3 52.21 43.52 -35.19
C ALA A 3 50.73 43.06 -35.39
N THR A 4 50.51 41.85 -35.89
CA THR A 4 49.21 41.23 -36.04
C THR A 4 48.92 40.43 -34.79
N LEU A 5 47.89 40.84 -34.03
CA LEU A 5 47.35 40.10 -32.90
C LEU A 5 46.46 38.97 -33.46
N ARG A 6 46.74 37.72 -33.08
CA ARG A 6 45.88 36.54 -33.31
C ARG A 6 44.92 36.36 -32.14
N PRO A 7 43.62 36.18 -32.35
CA PRO A 7 42.71 35.83 -31.25
C PRO A 7 42.84 34.33 -30.91
N ALA A 8 43.01 34.05 -29.63
CA ALA A 8 42.95 32.69 -29.08
C ALA A 8 41.50 32.24 -28.99
N LEU A 9 41.18 31.15 -29.64
CA LEU A 9 39.89 30.50 -29.60
C LEU A 9 39.85 29.60 -28.36
N SER A 10 39.10 29.98 -27.32
CA SER A 10 38.88 29.16 -26.14
C SER A 10 37.72 28.17 -26.44
N ILE A 11 38.07 26.90 -26.54
CA ILE A 11 37.08 25.82 -26.65
C ILE A 11 36.58 25.49 -25.23
N ALA A 12 35.37 25.90 -24.91
CA ALA A 12 34.69 25.48 -23.70
C ALA A 12 34.18 24.05 -23.89
N ALA A 13 34.76 23.08 -23.20
CA ALA A 13 34.26 21.71 -23.15
C ALA A 13 33.03 21.65 -22.26
N VAL A 14 31.86 21.42 -22.87
CA VAL A 14 30.61 21.13 -22.14
C VAL A 14 30.65 19.67 -21.71
N ALA A 15 30.86 19.44 -20.42
CA ALA A 15 30.74 18.12 -19.82
C ALA A 15 29.22 17.77 -19.72
N ALA A 16 28.77 16.89 -20.59
CA ALA A 16 27.42 16.28 -20.48
C ALA A 16 27.39 15.30 -19.30
N ALA A 17 26.81 15.73 -18.18
CA ALA A 17 26.51 14.83 -17.07
C ALA A 17 25.43 13.83 -17.51
N ALA A 18 25.83 12.57 -17.74
CA ALA A 18 24.89 11.47 -17.95
C ALA A 18 24.15 11.21 -16.62
N PHE A 19 22.94 11.71 -16.49
CA PHE A 19 22.00 11.26 -15.46
C PHE A 19 21.62 9.82 -15.78
N GLY A 20 22.28 8.87 -15.09
CA GLY A 20 21.85 7.48 -15.10
C GLY A 20 20.42 7.40 -14.61
N ALA A 21 19.50 6.93 -15.45
CA ALA A 21 18.15 6.59 -15.03
C ALA A 21 18.29 5.49 -13.96
N VAL A 22 17.97 5.83 -12.72
CA VAL A 22 17.76 4.83 -11.65
C VAL A 22 16.54 4.04 -12.09
N GLY A 23 16.75 2.86 -12.65
CA GLY A 23 15.67 1.96 -13.03
C GLY A 23 14.83 1.67 -11.78
N ALA A 24 13.53 2.00 -11.83
CA ALA A 24 12.60 1.55 -10.82
C ALA A 24 12.62 0.01 -10.86
N HIS A 25 13.21 -0.61 -9.84
CA HIS A 25 13.14 -2.05 -9.69
C HIS A 25 11.68 -2.40 -9.48
N ALA A 26 11.13 -3.28 -10.34
CA ALA A 26 9.83 -3.88 -10.09
C ALA A 26 9.88 -4.59 -8.73
N ALA A 27 8.84 -4.42 -7.92
CA ALA A 27 8.77 -5.09 -6.63
C ALA A 27 8.79 -6.61 -6.82
N ASP A 28 9.60 -7.32 -6.03
CA ASP A 28 9.74 -8.78 -6.07
C ASP A 28 8.52 -9.53 -5.47
N TYR A 29 7.38 -8.87 -5.37
CA TYR A 29 6.13 -9.44 -4.85
C TYR A 29 4.94 -8.99 -5.73
N PRO A 30 3.81 -9.74 -5.74
CA PRO A 30 2.64 -9.39 -6.54
C PRO A 30 2.05 -8.03 -6.13
N ALA A 31 1.57 -7.27 -7.12
CA ALA A 31 0.86 -6.02 -6.85
C ALA A 31 -0.35 -6.28 -5.93
N PRO A 32 -0.58 -5.41 -4.93
CA PRO A 32 -1.74 -5.53 -4.04
C PRO A 32 -3.05 -5.42 -4.82
N LEU A 33 -4.03 -6.26 -4.45
CA LEU A 33 -5.42 -6.14 -4.90
C LEU A 33 -6.23 -5.42 -3.83
N GLU A 34 -7.14 -4.53 -4.25
CA GLU A 34 -8.05 -3.81 -3.36
C GLU A 34 -9.47 -4.35 -3.48
N GLY A 35 -10.21 -4.31 -2.37
CA GLY A 35 -11.61 -4.72 -2.31
C GLY A 35 -12.35 -4.13 -1.12
N ASP A 36 -13.66 -4.27 -1.14
CA ASP A 36 -14.55 -3.87 -0.06
C ASP A 36 -15.41 -5.06 0.37
N VAL A 37 -15.62 -5.20 1.68
CA VAL A 37 -16.68 -6.03 2.26
C VAL A 37 -17.72 -5.10 2.85
N VAL A 38 -18.99 -5.31 2.52
CA VAL A 38 -20.11 -4.57 3.09
C VAL A 38 -20.93 -5.50 3.97
N LEU A 39 -20.96 -5.19 5.27
CA LEU A 39 -21.78 -5.89 6.26
C LEU A 39 -23.09 -5.12 6.44
N LYS A 40 -24.22 -5.77 6.13
CA LYS A 40 -25.55 -5.18 6.30
C LYS A 40 -25.99 -5.28 7.76
N ASP A 41 -26.77 -4.29 8.20
CA ASP A 41 -27.38 -4.22 9.55
C ASP A 41 -26.38 -4.52 10.68
N PHE A 42 -25.17 -3.99 10.56
CA PHE A 42 -24.10 -4.27 11.50
C PHE A 42 -24.40 -3.69 12.89
N ALA A 43 -24.36 -4.54 13.92
CA ALA A 43 -24.54 -4.16 15.32
C ALA A 43 -23.19 -4.07 16.03
N PHE A 44 -22.90 -2.92 16.63
CA PHE A 44 -21.73 -2.74 17.49
C PHE A 44 -21.98 -3.33 18.89
N ARG A 45 -20.90 -3.55 19.64
CA ARG A 45 -21.04 -4.03 21.04
C ARG A 45 -21.75 -3.02 21.96
N SER A 46 -21.75 -1.73 21.58
CA SER A 46 -22.53 -0.68 22.25
C SER A 46 -24.06 -0.84 22.08
N GLY A 47 -24.52 -1.72 21.19
CA GLY A 47 -25.91 -1.87 20.78
C GLY A 47 -26.32 -0.94 19.63
N GLU A 48 -25.50 0.02 19.29
CA GLU A 48 -25.72 0.91 18.14
C GLU A 48 -25.56 0.14 16.82
N ARG A 49 -26.22 0.61 15.76
CA ARG A 49 -26.22 -0.10 14.47
C ARG A 49 -25.86 0.84 13.32
N LEU A 50 -25.25 0.26 12.30
CA LEU A 50 -25.15 0.86 10.97
C LEU A 50 -25.92 0.01 9.97
N PRO A 51 -26.73 0.60 9.07
CA PRO A 51 -27.38 -0.11 7.98
C PRO A 51 -26.36 -0.83 7.08
N GLU A 52 -25.20 -0.19 6.88
CA GLU A 52 -24.07 -0.74 6.15
C GLU A 52 -22.77 -0.34 6.81
N LEU A 53 -21.94 -1.33 7.10
CA LEU A 53 -20.55 -1.15 7.49
C LEU A 53 -19.66 -1.65 6.36
N ARG A 54 -18.96 -0.75 5.68
CA ARG A 54 -17.94 -1.10 4.68
C ARG A 54 -16.59 -1.24 5.34
N ILE A 55 -15.91 -2.34 5.07
CA ILE A 55 -14.50 -2.56 5.39
C ILE A 55 -13.73 -2.62 4.07
N HIS A 56 -12.89 -1.63 3.85
CA HIS A 56 -11.93 -1.64 2.75
C HIS A 56 -10.71 -2.47 3.13
N TYR A 57 -10.15 -3.21 2.19
CA TYR A 57 -8.96 -4.02 2.44
C TYR A 57 -8.08 -4.12 1.19
N ARG A 58 -6.82 -4.47 1.42
CA ARG A 58 -5.88 -4.88 0.38
C ARG A 58 -5.44 -6.30 0.63
N THR A 59 -5.05 -7.01 -0.42
CA THR A 59 -4.48 -8.34 -0.29
C THR A 59 -3.21 -8.46 -1.11
N VAL A 60 -2.25 -9.25 -0.61
CA VAL A 60 -1.02 -9.61 -1.30
C VAL A 60 -0.87 -11.12 -1.26
N GLY A 61 -0.50 -11.74 -2.38
CA GLY A 61 -0.43 -13.19 -2.52
C GLY A 61 -1.78 -13.83 -2.90
N THR A 62 -1.82 -15.16 -2.89
CA THR A 62 -2.99 -15.94 -3.35
C THR A 62 -3.51 -16.86 -2.26
N PRO A 63 -4.85 -16.92 -2.03
CA PRO A 63 -5.44 -17.82 -1.05
C PRO A 63 -5.29 -19.28 -1.51
N ARG A 64 -4.83 -20.14 -0.58
CA ARG A 64 -4.80 -21.59 -0.74
C ARG A 64 -5.95 -22.18 0.06
N ARG A 65 -6.69 -23.11 -0.57
CA ARG A 65 -7.85 -23.71 0.07
C ARG A 65 -7.61 -25.21 0.28
N ASP A 66 -8.09 -25.74 1.37
CA ASP A 66 -8.18 -27.16 1.62
C ASP A 66 -9.37 -27.80 0.88
N ALA A 67 -9.56 -29.11 1.08
CA ALA A 67 -10.64 -29.86 0.47
C ALA A 67 -12.05 -29.42 0.92
N ALA A 68 -12.15 -28.77 2.08
CA ALA A 68 -13.39 -28.19 2.60
C ALA A 68 -13.63 -26.73 2.10
N GLY A 69 -12.69 -26.19 1.31
CA GLY A 69 -12.75 -24.82 0.77
C GLY A 69 -12.26 -23.75 1.73
N ALA A 70 -11.78 -24.11 2.93
CA ALA A 70 -11.25 -23.16 3.89
C ALA A 70 -9.88 -22.63 3.46
N VAL A 71 -9.64 -21.32 3.62
CA VAL A 71 -8.33 -20.72 3.34
C VAL A 71 -7.35 -21.09 4.45
N THR A 72 -6.21 -21.68 4.07
CA THR A 72 -5.23 -22.24 5.02
C THR A 72 -3.98 -21.41 5.19
N ASN A 73 -3.76 -20.39 4.37
CA ASN A 73 -2.54 -19.58 4.36
C ASN A 73 -2.81 -18.08 4.57
N ALA A 74 -3.98 -17.71 5.10
CA ALA A 74 -4.31 -16.31 5.35
C ALA A 74 -3.55 -15.77 6.57
N VAL A 75 -3.05 -14.53 6.43
CA VAL A 75 -2.46 -13.74 7.51
C VAL A 75 -3.14 -12.37 7.53
N LEU A 76 -3.74 -12.01 8.66
CA LEU A 76 -4.34 -10.71 8.88
C LEU A 76 -3.33 -9.78 9.54
N VAL A 77 -3.04 -8.64 8.90
CA VAL A 77 -2.14 -7.61 9.44
C VAL A 77 -2.93 -6.34 9.68
N LEU A 78 -2.98 -5.91 10.93
CA LEU A 78 -3.74 -4.74 11.36
C LEU A 78 -2.83 -3.53 11.54
N HIS A 79 -3.29 -2.38 11.08
CA HIS A 79 -2.56 -1.11 11.25
C HIS A 79 -2.77 -0.52 12.64
N GLY A 80 -1.89 0.43 13.03
CA GLY A 80 -2.02 1.19 14.28
C GLY A 80 -3.05 2.32 14.17
N THR A 81 -3.25 3.04 15.28
CA THR A 81 -4.34 4.01 15.52
C THR A 81 -4.55 5.06 14.43
N THR A 82 -3.50 5.52 13.77
CA THR A 82 -3.59 6.60 12.76
C THR A 82 -3.35 6.10 11.33
N GLY A 83 -3.20 4.79 11.15
CA GLY A 83 -2.82 4.18 9.89
C GLY A 83 -4.00 3.73 9.02
N SER A 84 -3.64 2.97 8.01
CA SER A 84 -4.53 2.17 7.17
C SER A 84 -3.74 0.99 6.59
N GLY A 85 -4.41 0.03 5.98
CA GLY A 85 -3.75 -1.08 5.29
C GLY A 85 -2.74 -0.63 4.22
N ALA A 86 -2.90 0.59 3.69
CA ALA A 86 -2.00 1.17 2.68
C ALA A 86 -0.56 1.36 3.19
N GLN A 87 -0.35 1.51 4.49
CA GLN A 87 1.00 1.70 5.02
C GLN A 87 1.92 0.50 4.78
N PHE A 88 1.35 -0.72 4.73
CA PHE A 88 2.11 -1.96 4.56
C PHE A 88 2.50 -2.27 3.11
N VAL A 89 1.92 -1.57 2.15
CA VAL A 89 2.27 -1.71 0.73
C VAL A 89 3.21 -0.61 0.23
N ARG A 90 3.75 0.20 1.13
CA ARG A 90 4.84 1.13 0.82
C ARG A 90 6.13 0.36 0.61
N PRO A 91 7.04 0.83 -0.27
CA PRO A 91 8.30 0.13 -0.55
C PRO A 91 9.11 -0.24 0.68
N GLU A 92 9.12 0.65 1.70
CA GLU A 92 9.88 0.48 2.94
C GLU A 92 9.39 -0.70 3.79
N PHE A 93 8.11 -1.08 3.65
CA PHE A 93 7.52 -2.23 4.34
C PHE A 93 7.41 -3.44 3.43
N ALA A 94 6.86 -3.24 2.26
CA ALA A 94 6.48 -4.33 1.37
C ALA A 94 7.67 -5.14 0.89
N GLY A 95 8.78 -4.48 0.57
CA GLY A 95 10.02 -5.14 0.16
C GLY A 95 10.64 -6.00 1.26
N GLU A 96 10.48 -5.61 2.53
CA GLU A 96 11.00 -6.32 3.69
C GLU A 96 10.06 -7.42 4.22
N LEU A 97 8.79 -7.42 3.78
CA LEU A 97 7.78 -8.34 4.31
C LEU A 97 7.31 -9.36 3.29
N PHE A 98 7.09 -8.98 2.02
CA PHE A 98 6.32 -9.74 1.05
C PHE A 98 7.15 -10.38 -0.06
N ALA A 99 8.42 -10.00 -0.21
CA ALA A 99 9.31 -10.57 -1.19
C ALA A 99 9.65 -12.04 -0.89
N PRO A 100 10.16 -12.83 -1.86
CA PRO A 100 10.56 -14.20 -1.66
C PRO A 100 11.52 -14.39 -0.48
N GLY A 101 11.20 -15.33 0.40
CA GLY A 101 12.00 -15.64 1.60
C GLY A 101 11.80 -14.71 2.78
N GLN A 102 11.02 -13.62 2.64
CA GLN A 102 10.69 -12.71 3.71
C GLN A 102 9.62 -13.30 4.67
N PRO A 103 9.40 -12.70 5.85
CA PRO A 103 8.51 -13.27 6.88
C PRO A 103 7.07 -13.52 6.40
N LEU A 104 6.55 -12.68 5.51
CA LEU A 104 5.21 -12.80 4.92
C LEU A 104 5.27 -12.98 3.39
N ASP A 105 6.23 -13.77 2.94
CA ASP A 105 6.45 -14.11 1.53
C ASP A 105 5.12 -14.37 0.79
N ALA A 106 4.80 -13.53 -0.17
CA ALA A 106 3.54 -13.55 -0.92
C ALA A 106 3.34 -14.80 -1.79
N ALA A 107 4.40 -15.58 -2.06
CA ALA A 107 4.29 -16.89 -2.68
C ALA A 107 3.77 -17.97 -1.71
N ARG A 108 3.87 -17.73 -0.41
CA ARG A 108 3.46 -18.67 0.66
C ARG A 108 2.18 -18.25 1.35
N TYR A 109 2.02 -16.96 1.63
CA TYR A 109 0.93 -16.40 2.42
C TYR A 109 -0.03 -15.58 1.58
N TYR A 110 -1.28 -15.57 2.01
CA TYR A 110 -2.32 -14.66 1.55
C TYR A 110 -2.51 -13.59 2.62
N VAL A 111 -1.84 -12.46 2.43
CA VAL A 111 -1.82 -11.37 3.40
C VAL A 111 -3.02 -10.46 3.18
N ILE A 112 -3.77 -10.18 4.24
CA ILE A 112 -4.97 -9.33 4.24
C ILE A 112 -4.68 -8.11 5.11
N LEU A 113 -4.85 -6.91 4.53
CA LEU A 113 -4.51 -5.62 5.09
C LEU A 113 -5.77 -4.74 5.13
N PRO A 114 -6.67 -4.91 6.10
CA PRO A 114 -7.88 -4.08 6.17
C PRO A 114 -7.56 -2.67 6.65
N ASP A 115 -8.41 -1.73 6.23
CA ASP A 115 -8.54 -0.45 6.90
C ASP A 115 -9.51 -0.63 8.08
N GLY A 116 -9.11 -0.29 9.29
CA GLY A 116 -9.98 -0.36 10.47
C GLY A 116 -11.20 0.55 10.35
N ILE A 117 -12.27 0.24 11.10
CA ILE A 117 -13.42 1.13 11.23
C ILE A 117 -12.94 2.51 11.69
N GLY A 118 -13.43 3.56 11.07
CA GLY A 118 -12.98 4.93 11.36
C GLY A 118 -11.75 5.39 10.58
N HIS A 119 -11.11 4.52 9.79
CA HIS A 119 -9.85 4.78 9.12
C HIS A 119 -9.88 4.50 7.62
N GLY A 120 -8.92 5.06 6.91
CA GLY A 120 -8.69 4.81 5.50
C GLY A 120 -9.93 4.98 4.62
N ARG A 121 -10.28 3.93 3.89
CA ARG A 121 -11.47 3.87 3.02
C ARG A 121 -12.62 3.05 3.61
N SER A 122 -12.46 2.50 4.84
CA SER A 122 -13.56 1.89 5.60
C SER A 122 -14.54 2.94 6.09
N SER A 123 -15.75 2.51 6.51
CA SER A 123 -16.77 3.41 7.07
C SER A 123 -16.21 4.20 8.25
N LYS A 124 -16.45 5.51 8.25
CA LYS A 124 -15.91 6.44 9.26
C LYS A 124 -16.84 7.63 9.50
N PRO A 125 -16.69 8.31 10.63
CA PRO A 125 -17.52 9.48 10.99
C PRO A 125 -17.58 10.56 9.88
N SER A 126 -16.47 10.81 9.21
CA SER A 126 -16.37 11.83 8.15
C SER A 126 -17.17 11.51 6.87
N ASP A 127 -17.68 10.27 6.72
CA ASP A 127 -18.50 9.87 5.57
C ASP A 127 -19.96 10.41 5.65
N GLY A 128 -20.25 11.27 6.62
CA GLY A 128 -21.52 12.00 6.71
C GLY A 128 -22.19 11.93 8.09
N LEU A 129 -22.00 10.87 8.85
CA LEU A 129 -22.64 10.72 10.18
C LEU A 129 -22.01 11.59 11.26
N ARG A 130 -20.72 11.88 11.16
CA ARG A 130 -19.96 12.72 12.13
C ARG A 130 -20.19 12.23 13.58
N ALA A 131 -20.72 13.09 14.46
CA ALA A 131 -20.99 12.76 15.85
C ALA A 131 -22.10 11.69 16.04
N ARG A 132 -22.85 11.36 14.97
CA ARG A 132 -23.87 10.29 14.98
C ARG A 132 -23.33 8.94 14.53
N PHE A 133 -22.02 8.86 14.23
CA PHE A 133 -21.39 7.58 13.94
C PHE A 133 -21.37 6.74 15.23
N PRO A 134 -21.73 5.44 15.18
CA PRO A 134 -21.73 4.57 16.35
C PRO A 134 -20.40 4.53 17.09
N ARG A 135 -20.47 4.34 18.40
CA ARG A 135 -19.28 4.10 19.22
C ARG A 135 -18.78 2.68 19.01
N TYR A 136 -17.49 2.52 18.77
CA TYR A 136 -16.83 1.25 18.43
C TYR A 136 -15.49 1.08 19.16
#